data_e57044bb90634daa8fd168f0a4311b41
#
_entry.id   e57044bb90634daa8fd168f0a4311b41
#
_cell.length_a   1.000
_cell.length_b   1.000
_cell.length_c   1.000
_cell.angle_alpha   90.00
_cell.angle_beta   90.00
_cell.angle_gamma   90.00
#
_symmetry.space_group_name_H-M   'P 1'
#
loop_
_entity.id
_entity.type
_entity.pdbx_description
1 polymer ?
#
loop_
_entity_poly.entity_id
_entity_poly.type
_entity_poly.pdbx_seq_one_letter_code
_entity_poly.pdbx_strand_id
1 'polypeptide(L)'
;MQLIRNLFMLGGAGNSCNTYLIDGKILVDPGLPAYFPLVIDGISSLGFNPKDIDIIINTHRHFDHIGANKLFRDRCKAQIWVHKEEVDGVQEGKYTYDHLFNHNYLPVTVNKALKDGDLIETPNFYFKVIHTPGHTKGSICLYEEEKGILISGDTLFANGVGRTDLKTGSLLKLIKSLKSLSNLRIKYLLPGHGIFKIGEFGIKRIIVNQIKKLENR
;
A
#
# COMPACT_ATOMS: atom_id res chain seq x y z
N MET A 1 9.76 -0.88 -12.87
CA MET A 1 10.14 0.50 -13.27
C MET A 1 10.75 1.22 -12.08
N GLN A 2 11.89 1.86 -12.25
CA GLN A 2 12.50 2.70 -11.20
C GLN A 2 11.80 4.07 -11.13
N LEU A 3 11.30 4.44 -9.95
CA LEU A 3 10.64 5.71 -9.69
C LEU A 3 11.64 6.78 -9.20
N ILE A 4 12.45 6.37 -8.23
CA ILE A 4 13.56 7.11 -7.63
C ILE A 4 14.65 6.06 -7.37
N ARG A 5 15.90 6.49 -7.18
CA ARG A 5 16.98 5.56 -6.83
C ARG A 5 16.56 4.69 -5.62
N ASN A 6 16.66 3.38 -5.77
CA ASN A 6 16.28 2.37 -4.77
C ASN A 6 14.79 2.30 -4.39
N LEU A 7 13.91 2.95 -5.16
CA LEU A 7 12.45 2.79 -5.05
C LEU A 7 11.87 2.44 -6.42
N PHE A 8 11.21 1.29 -6.50
CA PHE A 8 10.72 0.72 -7.75
C PHE A 8 9.23 0.36 -7.65
N MET A 9 8.52 0.50 -8.76
CA MET A 9 7.18 -0.05 -8.91
C MET A 9 7.29 -1.35 -9.73
N LEU A 10 6.73 -2.43 -9.14
CA LEU A 10 6.71 -3.79 -9.67
C LEU A 10 5.30 -4.22 -9.93
N GLY A 11 4.54 -4.35 -10.56
CA GLY A 11 3.15 -4.80 -10.52
C GLY A 11 2.18 -3.79 -11.12
N GLY A 12 0.91 -3.90 -10.72
CA GLY A 12 -0.17 -3.09 -11.27
C GLY A 12 -0.76 -3.68 -12.56
N ALA A 13 -0.63 -4.98 -12.77
CA ALA A 13 -1.23 -5.67 -13.90
C ALA A 13 -2.63 -6.20 -13.55
N GLY A 14 -3.58 -6.07 -14.48
CA GLY A 14 -4.95 -6.57 -14.30
C GLY A 14 -5.63 -5.99 -13.07
N ASN A 15 -6.16 -6.86 -12.22
CA ASN A 15 -6.85 -6.49 -10.98
C ASN A 15 -5.92 -6.50 -9.74
N SER A 16 -4.61 -6.67 -9.91
CA SER A 16 -3.64 -6.61 -8.82
C SER A 16 -3.24 -5.16 -8.53
N CYS A 17 -2.85 -4.90 -7.27
CA CYS A 17 -2.32 -3.59 -6.88
C CYS A 17 -0.95 -3.29 -7.49
N ASN A 18 -0.54 -2.05 -7.40
CA ASN A 18 0.85 -1.64 -7.58
C ASN A 18 1.67 -2.13 -6.39
N THR A 19 2.70 -2.91 -6.65
CA THR A 19 3.67 -3.37 -5.66
C THR A 19 4.89 -2.46 -5.69
N TYR A 20 5.36 -2.02 -4.51
CA TYR A 20 6.56 -1.19 -4.43
C TYR A 20 7.70 -1.93 -3.74
N LEU A 21 8.89 -1.86 -4.33
CA LEU A 21 10.13 -2.40 -3.77
C LEU A 21 11.01 -1.24 -3.27
N ILE A 22 11.40 -1.29 -2.00
CA ILE A 22 12.23 -0.30 -1.33
C ILE A 22 13.57 -0.96 -0.93
N ASP A 23 14.67 -0.40 -1.39
CA ASP A 23 16.04 -0.83 -1.08
C ASP A 23 16.32 -2.33 -1.31
N GLY A 24 15.53 -2.99 -2.18
CA GLY A 24 15.65 -4.43 -2.42
C GLY A 24 15.28 -5.32 -1.22
N LYS A 25 14.72 -4.75 -0.15
CA LYS A 25 14.48 -5.43 1.12
C LYS A 25 13.02 -5.41 1.58
N ILE A 26 12.28 -4.36 1.23
CA ILE A 26 10.89 -4.18 1.67
C ILE A 26 9.98 -4.19 0.46
N LEU A 27 8.93 -5.01 0.50
CA LEU A 27 7.80 -4.94 -0.43
C LEU A 27 6.62 -4.26 0.25
N VAL A 28 6.01 -3.31 -0.44
CA VAL A 28 4.71 -2.76 -0.05
C VAL A 28 3.66 -3.36 -0.97
N ASP A 29 2.68 -4.05 -0.38
CA ASP A 29 1.56 -4.72 -1.04
C ASP A 29 2.01 -5.70 -2.14
N PRO A 30 2.22 -6.98 -1.82
CA PRO A 30 2.75 -7.97 -2.78
C PRO A 30 1.75 -8.40 -3.87
N GLY A 31 0.48 -7.94 -3.78
CA GLY A 31 -0.52 -8.17 -4.79
C GLY A 31 -1.21 -9.52 -4.75
N LEU A 32 -1.84 -9.89 -5.88
CA LEU A 32 -2.52 -11.17 -6.04
C LEU A 32 -1.53 -12.32 -6.26
N PRO A 33 -1.87 -13.55 -5.81
CA PRO A 33 -1.00 -14.73 -5.98
C PRO A 33 -0.63 -15.02 -7.44
N ALA A 34 -1.54 -14.76 -8.37
CA ALA A 34 -1.30 -15.00 -9.80
C ALA A 34 -0.15 -14.17 -10.38
N TYR A 35 0.14 -13.01 -9.78
CA TYR A 35 1.23 -12.12 -10.22
C TYR A 35 2.54 -12.31 -9.43
N PHE A 36 2.57 -13.22 -8.47
CA PHE A 36 3.78 -13.52 -7.70
C PHE A 36 5.01 -13.81 -8.59
N PRO A 37 4.93 -14.66 -9.66
CA PRO A 37 6.08 -14.88 -10.54
C PRO A 37 6.58 -13.60 -11.19
N LEU A 38 5.68 -12.73 -11.66
CA LEU A 38 6.06 -11.45 -12.28
C LEU A 38 6.77 -10.51 -11.31
N VAL A 39 6.35 -10.48 -10.04
CA VAL A 39 7.02 -9.67 -9.02
C VAL A 39 8.40 -10.23 -8.72
N ILE A 40 8.55 -11.55 -8.60
CA ILE A 40 9.86 -12.22 -8.42
C ILE A 40 10.80 -11.93 -9.58
N ASP A 41 10.34 -12.07 -10.81
CA ASP A 41 11.12 -11.79 -12.02
C ASP A 41 11.49 -10.31 -12.10
N GLY A 42 10.57 -9.42 -11.72
CA GLY A 42 10.79 -7.99 -11.63
C GLY A 42 11.91 -7.63 -10.64
N ILE A 43 11.89 -8.22 -9.43
CA ILE A 43 12.95 -8.04 -8.43
C ILE A 43 14.30 -8.49 -8.98
N SER A 44 14.34 -9.69 -9.58
CA SER A 44 15.56 -10.27 -10.16
C SER A 44 16.11 -9.42 -11.31
N SER A 45 15.23 -8.92 -12.19
CA SER A 45 15.60 -8.04 -13.31
C SER A 45 16.20 -6.70 -12.89
N LEU A 46 15.92 -6.26 -11.65
CA LEU A 46 16.50 -5.06 -11.06
C LEU A 46 17.87 -5.34 -10.38
N GLY A 47 18.36 -6.59 -10.43
CA GLY A 47 19.62 -6.99 -9.82
C GLY A 47 19.54 -7.35 -8.34
N PHE A 48 18.31 -7.45 -7.77
CA PHE A 48 18.12 -7.88 -6.39
C PHE A 48 17.81 -9.38 -6.32
N ASN A 49 18.19 -10.02 -5.22
CA ASN A 49 17.79 -11.38 -4.96
C ASN A 49 16.42 -11.39 -4.26
N PRO A 50 15.37 -12.03 -4.83
CA PRO A 50 14.05 -12.08 -4.19
C PRO A 50 14.05 -12.70 -2.79
N LYS A 51 15.04 -13.55 -2.46
CA LYS A 51 15.18 -14.13 -1.13
C LYS A 51 15.60 -13.12 -0.05
N ASP A 52 16.09 -11.96 -0.49
CA ASP A 52 16.53 -10.89 0.41
C ASP A 52 15.39 -9.95 0.84
N ILE A 53 14.15 -10.26 0.45
CA ILE A 53 12.96 -9.54 0.95
C ILE A 53 12.75 -9.94 2.41
N ASP A 54 13.03 -8.99 3.30
CA ASP A 54 12.95 -9.19 4.75
C ASP A 54 11.57 -8.83 5.31
N ILE A 55 10.90 -7.84 4.69
CA ILE A 55 9.66 -7.26 5.20
C ILE A 55 8.64 -7.07 4.07
N ILE A 56 7.39 -7.43 4.37
CA ILE A 56 6.23 -7.03 3.59
C ILE A 56 5.40 -6.09 4.45
N ILE A 57 5.10 -4.91 3.92
CA ILE A 57 4.19 -3.96 4.55
C ILE A 57 2.89 -3.97 3.75
N ASN A 58 1.77 -4.27 4.42
CA ASN A 58 0.47 -4.16 3.78
C ASN A 58 -0.17 -2.82 4.15
N THR A 59 -0.59 -2.08 3.13
CA THR A 59 -1.30 -0.80 3.34
C THR A 59 -2.69 -1.04 3.92
N HIS A 60 -3.32 -2.16 3.59
CA HIS A 60 -4.61 -2.59 4.13
C HIS A 60 -4.86 -4.07 3.82
N ARG A 61 -6.03 -4.62 4.23
CA ARG A 61 -6.37 -6.04 4.23
C ARG A 61 -6.93 -6.63 2.94
N HIS A 62 -7.25 -5.85 1.91
CA HIS A 62 -7.93 -6.40 0.74
C HIS A 62 -7.05 -7.37 -0.04
N PHE A 63 -7.68 -8.40 -0.60
CA PHE A 63 -6.99 -9.56 -1.17
C PHE A 63 -6.04 -9.22 -2.31
N ASP A 64 -6.38 -8.25 -3.12
CA ASP A 64 -5.55 -7.76 -4.22
C ASP A 64 -4.26 -7.05 -3.77
N HIS A 65 -4.12 -6.77 -2.47
CA HIS A 65 -2.91 -6.25 -1.83
C HIS A 65 -2.16 -7.32 -1.04
N ILE A 66 -2.87 -8.22 -0.35
CA ILE A 66 -2.26 -9.17 0.59
C ILE A 66 -2.22 -10.61 0.10
N GLY A 67 -2.84 -10.91 -1.04
CA GLY A 67 -3.04 -12.28 -1.52
C GLY A 67 -1.74 -13.08 -1.66
N ALA A 68 -0.64 -12.44 -2.05
CA ALA A 68 0.66 -13.10 -2.20
C ALA A 68 1.51 -13.14 -0.91
N ASN A 69 1.02 -12.63 0.23
CA ASN A 69 1.76 -12.64 1.50
C ASN A 69 2.32 -14.03 1.85
N LYS A 70 1.49 -15.08 1.75
CA LYS A 70 1.89 -16.45 2.05
C LYS A 70 3.02 -16.96 1.17
N LEU A 71 2.99 -16.63 -0.12
CA LEU A 71 4.02 -17.04 -1.08
C LEU A 71 5.38 -16.40 -0.77
N PHE A 72 5.40 -15.10 -0.48
CA PHE A 72 6.63 -14.41 -0.07
C PHE A 72 7.14 -14.88 1.28
N ARG A 73 6.25 -15.10 2.25
CA ARG A 73 6.63 -15.62 3.56
C ARG A 73 7.28 -16.99 3.44
N ASP A 74 6.71 -17.91 2.64
CA ASP A 74 7.25 -19.25 2.48
C ASP A 74 8.60 -19.23 1.74
N ARG A 75 8.75 -18.38 0.72
CA ARG A 75 9.94 -18.30 -0.11
C ARG A 75 11.09 -17.53 0.54
N CYS A 76 10.78 -16.39 1.17
CA CYS A 76 11.78 -15.41 1.63
C CYS A 76 11.90 -15.36 3.15
N LYS A 77 10.94 -15.97 3.88
CA LYS A 77 10.79 -15.84 5.34
C LYS A 77 10.48 -14.42 5.77
N ALA A 78 9.95 -13.60 4.85
CA ALA A 78 9.63 -12.20 5.09
C ALA A 78 8.66 -12.03 6.27
N GLN A 79 8.92 -11.01 7.08
CA GLN A 79 8.01 -10.56 8.12
C GLN A 79 6.82 -9.82 7.51
N ILE A 80 5.63 -10.00 8.08
CA ILE A 80 4.42 -9.31 7.67
C ILE A 80 4.12 -8.20 8.66
N TRP A 81 4.13 -6.95 8.18
CA TRP A 81 3.82 -5.76 8.95
C TRP A 81 2.55 -5.12 8.42
N VAL A 82 1.61 -4.80 9.29
CA VAL A 82 0.32 -4.22 8.93
C VAL A 82 -0.17 -3.34 10.08
N HIS A 83 -1.02 -2.36 9.79
CA HIS A 83 -1.61 -1.55 10.86
C HIS A 83 -2.41 -2.43 11.85
N LYS A 84 -2.37 -2.10 13.14
CA LYS A 84 -3.02 -2.87 14.22
C LYS A 84 -4.50 -3.18 13.94
N GLU A 85 -5.23 -2.26 13.28
CA GLU A 85 -6.64 -2.44 12.92
C GLU A 85 -6.84 -3.40 11.72
N GLU A 86 -5.77 -3.85 11.08
CA GLU A 86 -5.81 -4.79 9.94
C GLU A 86 -5.39 -6.22 10.33
N VAL A 87 -4.89 -6.43 11.55
CA VAL A 87 -4.35 -7.70 12.01
C VAL A 87 -5.36 -8.84 11.85
N ASP A 88 -6.62 -8.64 12.24
CA ASP A 88 -7.70 -9.63 12.09
C ASP A 88 -7.98 -10.00 10.62
N GLY A 89 -7.84 -9.04 9.71
CA GLY A 89 -7.95 -9.29 8.27
C GLY A 89 -6.84 -10.20 7.76
N VAL A 90 -5.60 -9.93 8.12
CA VAL A 90 -4.43 -10.66 7.63
C VAL A 90 -4.28 -12.03 8.34
N GLN A 91 -4.55 -12.12 9.63
CA GLN A 91 -4.39 -13.38 10.39
C GLN A 91 -5.59 -14.32 10.35
N GLU A 92 -6.78 -13.81 10.09
CA GLU A 92 -8.02 -14.58 10.15
C GLU A 92 -8.81 -14.54 8.82
N GLY A 93 -8.35 -13.76 7.83
CA GLY A 93 -9.03 -13.59 6.55
C GLY A 93 -10.31 -12.74 6.62
N LYS A 94 -10.53 -12.00 7.73
CA LYS A 94 -11.74 -11.21 7.90
C LYS A 94 -11.79 -10.03 6.93
N TYR A 95 -12.85 -9.99 6.12
CA TYR A 95 -13.13 -8.90 5.18
C TYR A 95 -11.98 -8.63 4.18
N THR A 96 -11.32 -9.70 3.73
CA THR A 96 -10.30 -9.63 2.67
C THR A 96 -10.90 -9.50 1.29
N TYR A 97 -12.17 -9.93 1.14
CA TYR A 97 -12.90 -9.93 -0.14
C TYR A 97 -12.25 -10.78 -1.24
N ASP A 98 -11.52 -11.81 -0.86
CA ASP A 98 -10.88 -12.80 -1.74
C ASP A 98 -11.88 -13.49 -2.69
N HIS A 99 -13.12 -13.71 -2.23
CA HIS A 99 -14.20 -14.27 -3.06
C HIS A 99 -14.51 -13.41 -4.31
N LEU A 100 -14.25 -12.10 -4.30
CA LEU A 100 -14.41 -11.24 -5.48
C LEU A 100 -13.39 -11.55 -6.58
N PHE A 101 -12.33 -12.27 -6.23
CA PHE A 101 -11.26 -12.70 -7.14
C PHE A 101 -11.32 -14.21 -7.44
N ASN A 102 -12.40 -14.91 -7.00
CA ASN A 102 -12.53 -16.38 -7.08
C ASN A 102 -11.37 -17.13 -6.41
N HIS A 103 -10.90 -16.59 -5.28
CA HIS A 103 -9.82 -17.15 -4.48
C HIS A 103 -10.24 -17.37 -3.04
N ASN A 104 -9.46 -18.21 -2.34
CA ASN A 104 -9.49 -18.34 -0.88
C ASN A 104 -8.19 -17.75 -0.35
N TYR A 105 -8.30 -16.76 0.52
CA TYR A 105 -7.14 -16.16 1.18
C TYR A 105 -6.46 -17.19 2.10
N LEU A 106 -5.14 -17.21 2.06
CA LEU A 106 -4.33 -18.04 2.96
C LEU A 106 -3.78 -17.15 4.08
N PRO A 107 -4.33 -17.24 5.30
CA PRO A 107 -3.91 -16.44 6.43
C PRO A 107 -2.43 -16.58 6.77
N VAL A 108 -1.83 -15.49 7.24
CA VAL A 108 -0.43 -15.46 7.68
C VAL A 108 -0.32 -14.73 9.02
N THR A 109 0.67 -15.14 9.83
CA THR A 109 0.96 -14.43 11.08
C THR A 109 1.48 -13.03 10.81
N VAL A 110 0.94 -12.03 11.47
CA VAL A 110 1.47 -10.67 11.50
C VAL A 110 2.63 -10.62 12.51
N ASN A 111 3.79 -10.16 12.05
CA ASN A 111 4.99 -10.06 12.87
C ASN A 111 5.07 -8.72 13.61
N LYS A 112 4.53 -7.65 13.01
CA LYS A 112 4.50 -6.31 13.62
C LYS A 112 3.17 -5.61 13.34
N ALA A 113 2.50 -5.18 14.40
CA ALA A 113 1.31 -4.34 14.32
C ALA A 113 1.75 -2.87 14.35
N LEU A 114 1.66 -2.22 13.19
CA LEU A 114 2.03 -0.80 13.01
C LEU A 114 0.98 0.13 13.63
N LYS A 115 1.43 1.33 14.00
CA LYS A 115 0.61 2.43 14.51
C LYS A 115 0.93 3.71 13.74
N ASP A 116 0.02 4.67 13.83
CA ASP A 116 0.27 6.03 13.34
C ASP A 116 1.52 6.62 13.97
N GLY A 117 2.39 7.20 13.14
CA GLY A 117 3.65 7.79 13.56
C GLY A 117 4.83 6.82 13.64
N ASP A 118 4.64 5.50 13.51
CA ASP A 118 5.75 4.55 13.46
C ASP A 118 6.71 4.89 12.30
N LEU A 119 8.01 4.70 12.55
CA LEU A 119 9.04 4.91 11.53
C LEU A 119 9.51 3.57 10.95
N ILE A 120 9.69 3.55 9.64
CA ILE A 120 10.25 2.46 8.87
C ILE A 120 11.52 2.98 8.21
N GLU A 121 12.65 2.54 8.74
CA GLU A 121 13.96 3.00 8.32
C GLU A 121 14.61 2.00 7.36
N THR A 122 15.20 2.51 6.32
CA THR A 122 16.04 1.77 5.37
C THR A 122 17.31 2.58 5.09
N PRO A 123 18.33 2.03 4.41
CA PRO A 123 19.54 2.81 4.11
C PRO A 123 19.31 4.11 3.35
N ASN A 124 18.22 4.21 2.57
CA ASN A 124 17.96 5.37 1.71
C ASN A 124 16.65 6.11 2.00
N PHE A 125 15.81 5.61 2.92
CA PHE A 125 14.48 6.18 3.18
C PHE A 125 14.08 6.10 4.64
N TYR A 126 13.29 7.13 5.06
CA TYR A 126 12.64 7.22 6.36
C TYR A 126 11.13 7.39 6.16
N PHE A 127 10.41 6.29 6.07
CA PHE A 127 8.96 6.34 5.92
C PHE A 127 8.27 6.44 7.27
N LYS A 128 7.43 7.46 7.43
CA LYS A 128 6.49 7.56 8.52
C LYS A 128 5.18 6.89 8.15
N VAL A 129 4.67 6.03 9.01
CA VAL A 129 3.33 5.45 8.90
C VAL A 129 2.30 6.54 9.22
N ILE A 130 1.37 6.78 8.31
CA ILE A 130 0.22 7.66 8.52
C ILE A 130 -1.04 6.80 8.47
N HIS A 131 -1.77 6.74 9.58
CA HIS A 131 -3.07 6.08 9.63
C HIS A 131 -4.10 6.88 8.86
N THR A 132 -4.62 6.31 7.78
CA THR A 132 -5.56 6.95 6.85
C THR A 132 -6.84 6.12 6.70
N PRO A 133 -7.62 5.94 7.80
CA PRO A 133 -8.82 5.12 7.75
C PRO A 133 -9.87 5.69 6.79
N GLY A 134 -10.61 4.80 6.16
CA GLY A 134 -11.71 5.20 5.28
C GLY A 134 -11.99 4.21 4.17
N HIS A 135 -11.00 3.75 3.43
CA HIS A 135 -11.13 2.61 2.53
C HIS A 135 -11.29 1.31 3.36
N THR A 136 -10.39 1.10 4.32
CA THR A 136 -10.58 0.16 5.42
C THR A 136 -10.38 0.86 6.75
N LYS A 137 -10.69 0.18 7.87
CA LYS A 137 -10.52 0.75 9.22
C LYS A 137 -9.05 1.01 9.58
N GLY A 138 -8.13 0.23 9.02
CA GLY A 138 -6.69 0.31 9.30
C GLY A 138 -5.83 0.68 8.09
N SER A 139 -6.41 1.25 7.02
CA SER A 139 -5.63 1.75 5.89
C SER A 139 -4.53 2.69 6.35
N ILE A 140 -3.34 2.54 5.78
CA ILE A 140 -2.19 3.41 6.03
C ILE A 140 -1.61 3.94 4.72
N CYS A 141 -0.96 5.09 4.84
CA CYS A 141 0.01 5.59 3.86
C CYS A 141 1.42 5.51 4.46
N LEU A 142 2.42 5.37 3.60
CA LEU A 142 3.82 5.53 3.99
C LEU A 142 4.32 6.86 3.41
N TYR A 143 4.73 7.77 4.27
CA TYR A 143 5.18 9.11 3.87
C TYR A 143 6.66 9.32 4.18
N GLU A 144 7.42 9.66 3.16
CA GLU A 144 8.81 10.08 3.26
C GLU A 144 8.89 11.60 3.03
N GLU A 145 9.20 12.34 4.10
CA GLU A 145 9.05 13.79 4.14
C GLU A 145 10.11 14.54 3.32
N GLU A 146 11.37 14.10 3.38
CA GLU A 146 12.47 14.79 2.72
C GLU A 146 12.29 14.85 1.21
N LYS A 147 11.97 13.72 0.59
CA LYS A 147 11.75 13.60 -0.85
C LYS A 147 10.30 13.88 -1.28
N GLY A 148 9.39 13.96 -0.30
CA GLY A 148 7.97 14.17 -0.53
C GLY A 148 7.28 12.98 -1.21
N ILE A 149 7.58 11.75 -0.76
CA ILE A 149 7.02 10.52 -1.34
C ILE A 149 5.85 10.06 -0.49
N LEU A 150 4.71 9.78 -1.12
CA LEU A 150 3.55 9.16 -0.50
C LEU A 150 3.19 7.86 -1.22
N ILE A 151 3.40 6.71 -0.57
CA ILE A 151 2.80 5.44 -0.97
C ILE A 151 1.44 5.39 -0.29
N SER A 152 0.37 5.56 -1.07
CA SER A 152 -0.96 5.86 -0.52
C SER A 152 -1.89 4.65 -0.40
N GLY A 153 -1.47 3.47 -0.86
CA GLY A 153 -2.40 2.35 -0.99
C GLY A 153 -3.69 2.81 -1.67
N ASP A 154 -4.82 2.42 -1.12
CA ASP A 154 -6.14 2.76 -1.64
C ASP A 154 -6.79 3.98 -0.96
N THR A 155 -6.00 4.78 -0.25
CA THR A 155 -6.48 6.05 0.31
C THR A 155 -6.69 7.09 -0.79
N LEU A 156 -5.74 7.22 -1.71
CA LEU A 156 -5.74 8.24 -2.76
C LEU A 156 -5.12 7.71 -4.05
N PHE A 157 -5.82 7.88 -5.18
CA PHE A 157 -5.34 7.61 -6.53
C PHE A 157 -5.13 8.90 -7.32
N ALA A 158 -4.47 8.79 -8.46
CA ALA A 158 -4.33 9.92 -9.38
C ALA A 158 -5.69 10.46 -9.85
N ASN A 159 -6.69 9.61 -9.98
CA ASN A 159 -8.01 9.94 -10.53
C ASN A 159 -9.17 9.67 -9.57
N GLY A 160 -8.91 9.35 -8.30
CA GLY A 160 -9.96 8.97 -7.36
C GLY A 160 -9.46 8.63 -5.98
N VAL A 161 -10.29 7.88 -5.28
CA VAL A 161 -10.01 7.34 -3.94
C VAL A 161 -10.54 5.91 -3.85
N GLY A 162 -10.06 5.15 -2.88
CA GLY A 162 -10.60 3.83 -2.59
C GLY A 162 -12.07 3.88 -2.21
N ARG A 163 -12.82 2.84 -2.54
CA ARG A 163 -14.23 2.69 -2.17
C ARG A 163 -14.39 2.62 -0.66
N THR A 164 -15.54 3.06 -0.16
CA THR A 164 -15.81 3.14 1.29
C THR A 164 -17.08 2.41 1.71
N ASP A 165 -17.69 1.67 0.80
CA ASP A 165 -18.95 0.95 0.97
C ASP A 165 -18.79 -0.48 1.50
N LEU A 166 -17.56 -0.98 1.56
CA LEU A 166 -17.27 -2.30 2.12
C LEU A 166 -17.29 -2.28 3.66
N LYS A 167 -17.38 -3.45 4.29
CA LYS A 167 -17.68 -3.63 5.72
C LYS A 167 -16.85 -2.78 6.69
N THR A 168 -15.59 -2.51 6.39
CA THR A 168 -14.70 -1.71 7.25
C THR A 168 -14.48 -0.29 6.72
N GLY A 169 -15.17 0.08 5.65
CA GLY A 169 -15.08 1.38 5.00
C GLY A 169 -15.85 2.49 5.72
N SER A 170 -15.48 3.73 5.48
CA SER A 170 -16.17 4.92 6.02
C SER A 170 -15.82 6.17 5.23
N LEU A 171 -16.80 6.73 4.53
CA LEU A 171 -16.63 7.95 3.75
C LEU A 171 -16.16 9.13 4.62
N LEU A 172 -16.77 9.31 5.79
CA LEU A 172 -16.40 10.40 6.70
C LEU A 172 -14.95 10.31 7.18
N LYS A 173 -14.47 9.07 7.46
CA LYS A 173 -13.07 8.87 7.85
C LYS A 173 -12.14 9.12 6.67
N LEU A 174 -12.51 8.70 5.45
CA LEU A 174 -11.71 8.95 4.26
C LEU A 174 -11.53 10.45 4.00
N ILE A 175 -12.61 11.23 4.11
CA ILE A 175 -12.52 12.71 3.97
C ILE A 175 -11.57 13.30 5.01
N LYS A 176 -11.63 12.86 6.28
CA LYS A 176 -10.69 13.32 7.32
C LYS A 176 -9.25 12.94 6.99
N SER A 177 -9.01 11.72 6.52
CA SER A 177 -7.70 11.24 6.08
C SER A 177 -7.15 12.10 4.93
N LEU A 178 -7.95 12.39 3.92
CA LEU A 178 -7.55 13.25 2.80
C LEU A 178 -7.23 14.68 3.26
N LYS A 179 -8.01 15.23 4.21
CA LYS A 179 -7.72 16.55 4.81
C LYS A 179 -6.35 16.56 5.52
N SER A 180 -6.03 15.52 6.27
CA SER A 180 -4.69 15.37 6.88
C SER A 180 -3.59 15.32 5.82
N LEU A 181 -3.76 14.48 4.78
CA LEU A 181 -2.79 14.36 3.68
C LEU A 181 -2.63 15.68 2.90
N SER A 182 -3.68 16.51 2.84
CA SER A 182 -3.61 17.81 2.15
C SER A 182 -2.64 18.81 2.79
N ASN A 183 -2.21 18.60 4.03
CA ASN A 183 -1.24 19.41 4.73
C ASN A 183 0.22 18.99 4.49
N LEU A 184 0.44 17.86 3.81
CA LEU A 184 1.77 17.35 3.51
C LEU A 184 2.31 17.89 2.20
N ARG A 185 3.63 18.00 2.10
CA ARG A 185 4.34 18.27 0.86
C ARG A 185 4.56 16.98 0.09
N ILE A 186 3.68 16.68 -0.86
CA ILE A 186 3.72 15.44 -1.63
C ILE A 186 4.17 15.74 -3.06
N LYS A 187 5.38 15.31 -3.41
CA LYS A 187 5.98 15.44 -4.75
C LYS A 187 5.74 14.19 -5.61
N TYR A 188 5.68 13.02 -4.97
CA TYR A 188 5.45 11.72 -5.62
C TYR A 188 4.26 11.04 -4.95
N LEU A 189 3.18 10.83 -5.70
CA LEU A 189 2.02 10.03 -5.27
C LEU A 189 2.13 8.66 -5.91
N LEU A 190 2.25 7.64 -5.08
CA LEU A 190 2.43 6.24 -5.43
C LEU A 190 1.21 5.43 -4.93
N PRO A 191 0.16 5.31 -5.75
CA PRO A 191 -1.11 4.71 -5.30
C PRO A 191 -1.12 3.19 -5.37
N GLY A 192 -2.07 2.56 -4.68
CA GLY A 192 -2.33 1.13 -4.78
C GLY A 192 -2.78 0.68 -6.17
N HIS A 193 -3.48 1.54 -6.90
CA HIS A 193 -3.93 1.24 -8.27
C HIS A 193 -3.75 2.40 -9.23
N GLY A 194 -3.59 2.04 -10.51
CA GLY A 194 -3.48 3.01 -11.60
C GLY A 194 -2.11 3.67 -11.69
N ILE A 195 -2.08 4.87 -12.25
CA ILE A 195 -0.83 5.59 -12.53
C ILE A 195 -0.35 6.37 -11.31
N PHE A 196 0.97 6.40 -11.10
CA PHE A 196 1.60 7.34 -10.16
C PHE A 196 1.58 8.77 -10.70
N LYS A 197 1.77 9.75 -9.82
CA LYS A 197 1.86 11.17 -10.17
C LYS A 197 3.10 11.81 -9.60
N ILE A 198 3.68 12.72 -10.39
CA ILE A 198 4.80 13.56 -9.96
C ILE A 198 4.37 15.03 -10.09
N GLY A 199 4.75 15.84 -9.11
CA GLY A 199 4.50 17.28 -9.09
C GLY A 199 3.55 17.70 -7.98
N GLU A 200 4.10 18.48 -7.05
CA GLU A 200 3.46 18.89 -5.80
C GLU A 200 2.11 19.60 -6.03
N PHE A 201 2.09 20.62 -6.89
CA PHE A 201 0.85 21.38 -7.17
C PHE A 201 -0.26 20.51 -7.77
N GLY A 202 0.11 19.60 -8.69
CA GLY A 202 -0.85 18.68 -9.31
C GLY A 202 -1.46 17.74 -8.30
N ILE A 203 -0.65 17.18 -7.40
CA ILE A 203 -1.09 16.26 -6.34
C ILE A 203 -1.97 17.00 -5.33
N LYS A 204 -1.56 18.19 -4.89
CA LYS A 204 -2.38 19.03 -4.01
C LYS A 204 -3.76 19.29 -4.61
N ARG A 205 -3.83 19.62 -5.90
CA ARG A 205 -5.09 19.83 -6.60
C ARG A 205 -5.95 18.57 -6.67
N ILE A 206 -5.34 17.40 -6.88
CA ILE A 206 -6.05 16.12 -6.85
C ILE A 206 -6.70 15.94 -5.49
N ILE A 207 -5.95 16.08 -4.38
CA ILE A 207 -6.48 15.90 -3.02
C ILE A 207 -7.66 16.84 -2.76
N VAL A 208 -7.49 18.13 -3.03
CA VAL A 208 -8.54 19.15 -2.80
C VAL A 208 -9.80 18.85 -3.62
N ASN A 209 -9.64 18.44 -4.88
CA ASN A 209 -10.78 18.09 -5.74
C ASN A 209 -11.50 16.84 -5.24
N GLN A 210 -10.79 15.81 -4.75
CA GLN A 210 -11.42 14.63 -4.18
C GLN A 210 -12.19 14.98 -2.90
N ILE A 211 -11.64 15.80 -2.00
CA ILE A 211 -12.33 16.25 -0.80
C ILE A 211 -13.66 16.93 -1.18
N LYS A 212 -13.61 17.94 -2.05
CA LYS A 212 -14.82 18.65 -2.52
C LYS A 212 -15.87 17.71 -3.13
N LYS A 213 -15.43 16.77 -3.98
CA LYS A 213 -16.32 15.80 -4.61
C LYS A 213 -17.00 14.87 -3.60
N LEU A 214 -16.29 14.49 -2.53
CA LEU A 214 -16.81 13.58 -1.51
C LEU A 214 -17.72 14.28 -0.50
N GLU A 215 -17.47 15.57 -0.18
CA GLU A 215 -18.31 16.38 0.71
C GLU A 215 -19.65 16.76 0.08
N ASN A 216 -19.73 16.76 -1.25
CA ASN A 216 -20.96 17.06 -2.01
C ASN A 216 -21.79 15.81 -2.36
N ARG A 217 -21.49 14.65 -1.80
CA ARG A 217 -22.23 13.39 -1.95
C ARG A 217 -23.18 13.19 -0.77
#